data_fc29cc5a81ab145e500364c375c8b9e4
#
_entry.id   fc29cc5a81ab145e500364c375c8b9e4
#
_cell.length_a   1.000
_cell.length_b   1.000
_cell.length_c   1.000
_cell.angle_alpha   90.00
_cell.angle_beta   90.00
_cell.angle_gamma   90.00
#
_symmetry.space_group_name_H-M   'P 1'
#
loop_
_entity.id
_entity.type
_entity.pdbx_description
1 polymer ?
#
loop_
_entity_poly.entity_id
_entity_poly.type
_entity_poly.pdbx_seq_one_letter_code
_entity_poly.pdbx_strand_id
1 'polypeptide(L)'
;MSTYVRTDWVARNEYTTPIKEVPIYRNSGIIKAVTKENEKIQVGRITYEEFENEEFQYIISPFWPIIDTLSTRVFQGIPGIDMDLRLDHYYRVNYVPVFITERTPGSSREDLWELLDSVGLDYYDRLEWLIRTDLRAAIDNLIVERAREETVSKKVENARELKACIEKGQYGDE
;
A
#
# COMPACT_ATOMS: atom_id res chain seq x y z
N MET A 1 -28.49 10.19 12.60
CA MET A 1 -28.08 10.88 11.38
C MET A 1 -26.88 11.78 11.57
N SER A 2 -26.88 12.59 12.63
CA SER A 2 -25.71 13.45 12.87
C SER A 2 -24.41 12.64 13.03
N THR A 3 -24.47 11.52 13.73
CA THR A 3 -23.30 10.66 13.89
C THR A 3 -22.84 10.11 12.56
N TYR A 4 -23.78 9.71 11.73
CA TYR A 4 -23.47 9.17 10.42
C TYR A 4 -22.82 10.22 9.53
N VAL A 5 -23.40 11.42 9.51
CA VAL A 5 -22.87 12.54 8.73
C VAL A 5 -21.46 12.88 9.20
N ARG A 6 -21.26 12.89 10.51
CA ARG A 6 -19.95 13.18 11.09
C ARG A 6 -18.92 12.13 10.71
N THR A 7 -19.33 10.87 10.72
CA THR A 7 -18.44 9.78 10.31
C THR A 7 -18.06 9.92 8.85
N ASP A 8 -19.01 10.25 8.01
CA ASP A 8 -18.77 10.47 6.59
C ASP A 8 -17.80 11.64 6.38
N TRP A 9 -17.98 12.73 7.12
CA TRP A 9 -17.07 13.87 7.05
C TRP A 9 -15.65 13.49 7.45
N VAL A 10 -15.51 12.75 8.54
CA VAL A 10 -14.19 12.30 9.00
C VAL A 10 -13.54 11.40 7.95
N ALA A 11 -14.29 10.46 7.39
CA ALA A 11 -13.78 9.57 6.36
C ALA A 11 -13.29 10.36 5.15
N ARG A 12 -14.07 11.34 4.71
CA ARG A 12 -13.68 12.17 3.57
C ARG A 12 -12.43 12.97 3.86
N ASN A 13 -12.31 13.55 5.05
CA ASN A 13 -11.11 14.29 5.42
C ASN A 13 -9.89 13.40 5.47
N GLU A 14 -10.04 12.20 6.02
CA GLU A 14 -8.93 11.25 6.08
C GLU A 14 -8.49 10.80 4.70
N TYR A 15 -9.43 10.60 3.79
CA TYR A 15 -9.15 9.97 2.52
C TYR A 15 -8.93 10.95 1.37
N THR A 16 -9.15 12.23 1.57
CA THR A 16 -9.11 13.18 0.45
C THR A 16 -8.17 14.36 0.65
N THR A 17 -7.41 14.39 1.74
CA THR A 17 -6.47 15.49 2.01
C THR A 17 -5.04 14.96 1.91
N PRO A 18 -4.47 14.95 0.70
CA PRO A 18 -3.12 14.39 0.51
C PRO A 18 -2.02 15.36 0.90
N ILE A 19 -0.85 14.80 1.15
CA ILE A 19 0.38 15.58 1.20
C ILE A 19 0.75 15.89 -0.26
N LYS A 20 0.98 17.16 -0.55
CA LYS A 20 1.22 17.61 -1.93
C LYS A 20 2.67 17.84 -2.27
N GLU A 21 3.58 17.67 -1.33
CA GLU A 21 4.99 17.84 -1.57
C GLU A 21 5.53 16.72 -2.45
N VAL A 22 6.72 16.93 -2.98
CA VAL A 22 7.39 15.90 -3.78
C VAL A 22 7.95 14.84 -2.82
N PRO A 23 7.58 13.57 -2.99
CA PRO A 23 8.11 12.53 -2.11
C PRO A 23 9.59 12.27 -2.35
N ILE A 24 10.30 11.91 -1.27
CA ILE A 24 11.70 11.47 -1.37
C ILE A 24 11.79 9.97 -1.67
N TYR A 25 10.71 9.24 -1.46
CA TYR A 25 10.64 7.81 -1.72
C TYR A 25 9.22 7.45 -2.13
N ARG A 26 9.07 6.56 -3.09
CA ARG A 26 7.77 6.13 -3.58
C ARG A 26 7.81 4.69 -4.01
N ASN A 27 6.78 3.95 -3.65
CA ASN A 27 6.62 2.55 -4.06
C ASN A 27 5.16 2.29 -4.39
N SER A 28 4.91 1.39 -5.34
CA SER A 28 3.54 1.08 -5.75
C SER A 28 3.35 -0.39 -5.98
N GLY A 29 2.15 -0.86 -5.69
CA GLY A 29 1.75 -2.22 -5.97
C GLY A 29 0.34 -2.27 -6.53
N ILE A 30 0.00 -3.38 -7.14
CA ILE A 30 -1.34 -3.65 -7.65
C ILE A 30 -2.00 -4.65 -6.71
N ILE A 31 -3.16 -4.27 -6.20
CA ILE A 31 -3.98 -5.15 -5.37
C ILE A 31 -4.78 -6.04 -6.31
N LYS A 32 -4.70 -7.34 -6.11
CA LYS A 32 -5.40 -8.31 -6.94
C LYS A 32 -6.26 -9.23 -6.08
N ALA A 33 -7.44 -9.55 -6.59
CA ALA A 33 -8.30 -10.57 -6.00
C ALA A 33 -8.00 -11.90 -6.70
N VAL A 34 -7.80 -12.95 -5.93
CA VAL A 34 -7.50 -14.28 -6.47
C VAL A 34 -8.77 -15.11 -6.41
N THR A 35 -9.22 -15.60 -7.56
CA THR A 35 -10.43 -16.40 -7.65
C THR A 35 -10.16 -17.84 -7.22
N LYS A 36 -11.23 -18.64 -7.13
CA LYS A 36 -11.10 -20.06 -6.82
C LYS A 36 -10.33 -20.82 -7.90
N GLU A 37 -10.42 -20.34 -9.14
CA GLU A 37 -9.68 -20.89 -10.25
C GLU A 37 -8.25 -20.37 -10.32
N ASN A 38 -7.84 -19.63 -9.30
CA ASN A 38 -6.50 -19.07 -9.20
C ASN A 38 -6.21 -17.97 -10.23
N GLU A 39 -7.25 -17.34 -10.75
CA GLU A 39 -7.10 -16.18 -11.60
C GLU A 39 -6.88 -14.93 -10.74
N LYS A 40 -6.05 -14.02 -11.22
CA LYS A 40 -5.73 -12.78 -10.50
C LYS A 40 -6.38 -11.60 -11.20
N ILE A 41 -7.27 -10.91 -10.50
CA ILE A 41 -8.03 -9.80 -11.06
C ILE A 41 -7.57 -8.51 -10.37
N GLN A 42 -7.14 -7.54 -11.15
CA GLN A 42 -6.68 -6.26 -10.62
C GLN A 42 -7.86 -5.46 -10.09
N VAL A 43 -7.84 -5.13 -8.81
CA VAL A 43 -8.93 -4.38 -8.18
C VAL A 43 -8.51 -3.00 -7.70
N GLY A 44 -7.23 -2.72 -7.66
CA GLY A 44 -6.78 -1.41 -7.24
C GLY A 44 -5.27 -1.27 -7.25
N ARG A 45 -4.83 -0.04 -7.00
CA ARG A 45 -3.42 0.28 -6.84
C ARG A 45 -3.21 0.80 -5.43
N ILE A 46 -2.10 0.47 -4.83
CA ILE A 46 -1.69 1.05 -3.57
C ILE A 46 -0.31 1.67 -3.74
N THR A 47 -0.16 2.91 -3.29
CA THR A 47 1.10 3.65 -3.38
C THR A 47 1.51 4.12 -2.01
N TYR A 48 2.79 4.00 -1.71
CA TYR A 48 3.38 4.48 -0.48
C TYR A 48 4.38 5.57 -0.82
N GLU A 49 4.30 6.69 -0.10
CA GLU A 49 5.19 7.84 -0.31
C GLU A 49 5.74 8.33 1.01
N GLU A 50 7.04 8.66 1.04
CA GLU A 50 7.69 9.27 2.19
C GLU A 50 8.15 10.68 1.83
N PHE A 51 8.12 11.57 2.80
CA PHE A 51 8.48 12.97 2.63
C PHE A 51 9.57 13.35 3.62
N GLU A 52 10.18 14.53 3.43
CA GLU A 52 11.34 14.93 4.22
C GLU A 52 11.11 15.00 5.72
N ASN A 53 10.01 15.44 6.18
CA ASN A 53 9.77 15.65 7.62
C ASN A 53 9.26 14.40 8.33
N GLU A 54 9.69 13.24 7.88
CA GLU A 54 9.23 11.94 8.41
C GLU A 54 7.74 11.72 8.21
N GLU A 55 7.12 12.53 7.37
CA GLU A 55 5.74 12.31 7.00
C GLU A 55 5.65 11.27 5.90
N PHE A 56 4.54 10.58 5.87
CA PHE A 56 4.29 9.59 4.84
C PHE A 56 2.81 9.52 4.52
N GLN A 57 2.48 8.90 3.40
CA GLN A 57 1.08 8.61 3.09
C GLN A 57 0.97 7.36 2.25
N TYR A 58 -0.19 6.71 2.38
CA TYR A 58 -0.60 5.64 1.49
C TYR A 58 -1.76 6.14 0.64
N ILE A 59 -1.77 5.76 -0.62
CA ILE A 59 -2.84 6.11 -1.55
C ILE A 59 -3.41 4.80 -2.09
N ILE A 60 -4.69 4.58 -1.87
CA ILE A 60 -5.38 3.41 -2.41
C ILE A 60 -6.33 3.89 -3.49
N SER A 61 -6.17 3.37 -4.70
CA SER A 61 -6.91 3.81 -5.88
C SER A 61 -7.67 2.61 -6.46
N PRO A 62 -8.94 2.44 -6.09
CA PRO A 62 -9.72 1.31 -6.60
C PRO A 62 -9.95 1.42 -8.10
N PHE A 63 -9.99 0.28 -8.78
CA PHE A 63 -10.29 0.22 -10.21
C PHE A 63 -11.79 -0.03 -10.37
N TRP A 64 -12.57 1.04 -10.23
CA TRP A 64 -14.03 0.93 -10.22
C TRP A 64 -14.61 0.22 -11.44
N PRO A 65 -14.16 0.47 -12.67
CA PRO A 65 -14.70 -0.24 -13.82
C PRO A 65 -14.55 -1.76 -13.72
N ILE A 66 -13.48 -2.23 -13.11
CA ILE A 66 -13.27 -3.66 -12.91
C ILE A 66 -14.10 -4.14 -11.73
N ILE A 67 -14.05 -3.42 -10.61
CA ILE A 67 -14.76 -3.79 -9.38
C ILE A 67 -16.26 -3.93 -9.65
N ASP A 68 -16.82 -3.03 -10.43
CA ASP A 68 -18.25 -3.01 -10.71
C ASP A 68 -18.72 -4.25 -11.49
N THR A 69 -17.81 -5.00 -12.09
CA THR A 69 -18.15 -6.25 -12.79
C THR A 69 -18.05 -7.48 -11.91
N LEU A 70 -17.52 -7.34 -10.70
CA LEU A 70 -17.21 -8.49 -9.86
C LEU A 70 -18.37 -8.80 -8.88
N SER A 71 -18.59 -10.10 -8.65
CA SER A 71 -19.55 -10.54 -7.64
C SER A 71 -18.90 -10.46 -6.26
N THR A 72 -19.73 -10.46 -5.22
CA THR A 72 -19.26 -10.47 -3.85
C THR A 72 -18.52 -11.75 -3.48
N ARG A 73 -18.64 -12.78 -4.28
CA ARG A 73 -17.88 -14.02 -4.07
C ARG A 73 -16.41 -13.84 -4.44
N VAL A 74 -16.14 -12.95 -5.39
CA VAL A 74 -14.81 -12.72 -5.89
C VAL A 74 -14.13 -11.57 -5.14
N PHE A 75 -14.89 -10.51 -4.86
CA PHE A 75 -14.31 -9.33 -4.22
C PHE A 75 -15.32 -8.70 -3.27
N GLN A 76 -14.89 -8.50 -2.03
CA GLN A 76 -15.75 -7.99 -0.96
C GLN A 76 -15.30 -6.62 -0.45
N GLY A 77 -14.40 -5.97 -1.16
CA GLY A 77 -13.87 -4.68 -0.77
C GLY A 77 -12.43 -4.77 -0.29
N ILE A 78 -11.80 -3.63 -0.15
CA ILE A 78 -10.44 -3.54 0.39
C ILE A 78 -10.58 -3.21 1.87
N PRO A 79 -10.05 -4.07 2.77
CA PRO A 79 -10.18 -3.82 4.21
C PRO A 79 -9.64 -2.46 4.62
N GLY A 80 -10.36 -1.81 5.51
CA GLY A 80 -9.92 -0.55 6.10
C GLY A 80 -10.30 0.69 5.32
N ILE A 81 -10.97 0.57 4.17
CA ILE A 81 -11.47 1.73 3.46
C ILE A 81 -12.98 1.62 3.23
N ASP A 82 -13.62 2.76 3.15
CA ASP A 82 -15.06 2.83 2.94
C ASP A 82 -15.34 2.89 1.44
N MET A 83 -15.63 1.73 0.85
CA MET A 83 -15.87 1.62 -0.58
C MET A 83 -17.15 2.32 -1.02
N ASP A 84 -18.07 2.57 -0.09
CA ASP A 84 -19.32 3.26 -0.42
C ASP A 84 -19.11 4.72 -0.80
N LEU A 85 -18.01 5.31 -0.37
CA LEU A 85 -17.67 6.67 -0.77
C LEU A 85 -17.26 6.76 -2.23
N ARG A 86 -16.86 5.67 -2.84
CA ARG A 86 -16.46 5.57 -4.25
C ARG A 86 -15.49 6.66 -4.67
N LEU A 87 -14.46 6.85 -3.87
CA LEU A 87 -13.43 7.81 -4.19
C LEU A 87 -12.46 7.23 -5.21
N ASP A 88 -11.92 8.08 -6.07
CA ASP A 88 -10.87 7.65 -7.01
C ASP A 88 -9.58 7.34 -6.29
N HIS A 89 -9.31 8.07 -5.22
CA HIS A 89 -8.12 7.89 -4.40
C HIS A 89 -8.48 8.05 -2.93
N TYR A 90 -8.00 7.11 -2.12
CA TYR A 90 -8.14 7.17 -0.67
C TYR A 90 -6.77 7.45 -0.09
N TYR A 91 -6.63 8.54 0.64
CA TYR A 91 -5.36 8.97 1.22
C TYR A 91 -5.33 8.69 2.71
N ARG A 92 -4.28 8.04 3.17
CA ARG A 92 -4.04 7.82 4.59
C ARG A 92 -2.73 8.50 4.94
N VAL A 93 -2.84 9.70 5.49
CA VAL A 93 -1.68 10.53 5.79
C VAL A 93 -1.19 10.21 7.19
N ASN A 94 0.09 9.84 7.29
CA ASN A 94 0.74 9.47 8.54
C ASN A 94 0.09 8.30 9.26
N TYR A 95 -0.60 7.46 8.51
CA TYR A 95 -1.28 6.26 9.00
C TYR A 95 -0.98 5.09 8.09
N VAL A 96 -0.76 3.92 8.70
CA VAL A 96 -0.66 2.69 7.92
C VAL A 96 -2.07 2.12 7.79
N PRO A 97 -2.58 1.93 6.57
CA PRO A 97 -3.94 1.40 6.41
C PRO A 97 -4.09 0.00 7.00
N VAL A 98 -5.30 -0.31 7.44
CA VAL A 98 -5.60 -1.64 8.00
C VAL A 98 -5.23 -2.75 7.01
N PHE A 99 -5.47 -2.53 5.71
CA PHE A 99 -5.08 -3.49 4.67
C PHE A 99 -3.61 -3.87 4.79
N ILE A 100 -2.75 -2.93 5.12
CA ILE A 100 -1.31 -3.17 5.27
C ILE A 100 -0.98 -3.75 6.63
N THR A 101 -1.53 -3.19 7.72
CA THR A 101 -1.18 -3.65 9.07
C THR A 101 -1.58 -5.10 9.33
N GLU A 102 -2.66 -5.56 8.73
CA GLU A 102 -3.11 -6.94 8.88
C GLU A 102 -2.16 -7.95 8.26
N ARG A 103 -1.30 -7.51 7.34
CA ARG A 103 -0.48 -8.38 6.52
C ARG A 103 1.01 -8.25 6.75
N THR A 104 1.41 -7.31 7.60
CA THR A 104 2.84 -7.00 7.77
C THR A 104 3.21 -7.05 9.24
N PRO A 105 4.47 -7.39 9.56
CA PRO A 105 4.90 -7.42 10.96
C PRO A 105 4.93 -6.02 11.56
N GLY A 106 4.64 -5.93 12.85
CA GLY A 106 4.70 -4.66 13.57
C GLY A 106 6.13 -4.17 13.68
N SER A 107 6.30 -2.84 13.69
CA SER A 107 7.64 -2.24 13.72
C SER A 107 8.37 -2.44 15.04
N SER A 108 7.67 -2.81 16.10
CA SER A 108 8.27 -3.09 17.40
C SER A 108 8.57 -4.57 17.62
N ARG A 109 8.34 -5.40 16.63
CA ARG A 109 8.58 -6.83 16.74
C ARG A 109 10.07 -7.13 16.87
N GLU A 110 10.44 -8.00 17.81
CA GLU A 110 11.85 -8.26 18.11
C GLU A 110 12.61 -8.88 16.93
N ASP A 111 11.95 -9.75 16.16
CA ASP A 111 12.58 -10.43 15.04
C ASP A 111 12.37 -9.70 13.70
N LEU A 112 11.99 -8.43 13.74
CA LEU A 112 11.68 -7.67 12.52
C LEU A 112 12.84 -7.70 11.53
N TRP A 113 14.05 -7.43 12.00
CA TRP A 113 15.20 -7.35 11.09
C TRP A 113 15.55 -8.68 10.46
N GLU A 114 15.33 -9.76 11.17
CA GLU A 114 15.51 -11.11 10.62
C GLU A 114 14.49 -11.38 9.51
N LEU A 115 13.24 -10.97 9.73
CA LEU A 115 12.19 -11.11 8.73
C LEU A 115 12.51 -10.29 7.47
N LEU A 116 12.95 -9.05 7.65
CA LEU A 116 13.30 -8.20 6.52
C LEU A 116 14.48 -8.78 5.74
N ASP A 117 15.47 -9.27 6.45
CA ASP A 117 16.64 -9.88 5.84
C ASP A 117 16.26 -11.11 5.01
N SER A 118 15.28 -11.87 5.46
CA SER A 118 14.84 -13.08 4.78
C SER A 118 14.27 -12.79 3.38
N VAL A 119 13.81 -11.57 3.13
CA VAL A 119 13.32 -11.16 1.81
C VAL A 119 14.24 -10.14 1.15
N GLY A 120 15.44 -9.94 1.70
CA GLY A 120 16.45 -9.08 1.10
C GLY A 120 16.21 -7.59 1.31
N LEU A 121 15.51 -7.22 2.37
CA LEU A 121 15.27 -5.82 2.70
C LEU A 121 16.20 -5.36 3.82
N ASP A 122 16.78 -4.19 3.65
CA ASP A 122 17.61 -3.57 4.67
C ASP A 122 16.97 -2.31 5.26
N TYR A 123 15.72 -2.07 4.93
CA TYR A 123 14.89 -1.02 5.48
C TYR A 123 13.46 -1.51 5.50
N TYR A 124 12.61 -0.89 6.31
CA TYR A 124 11.23 -1.36 6.40
C TYR A 124 10.28 -0.48 5.61
N ASP A 125 9.92 -0.96 4.41
CA ASP A 125 8.79 -0.49 3.63
C ASP A 125 7.78 -1.63 3.66
N ARG A 126 6.68 -1.45 4.37
CA ARG A 126 5.66 -2.49 4.53
C ARG A 126 5.08 -2.94 3.19
N LEU A 127 4.93 -2.01 2.25
CA LEU A 127 4.42 -2.36 0.92
C LEU A 127 5.41 -3.23 0.16
N GLU A 128 6.69 -2.90 0.23
CA GLU A 128 7.72 -3.71 -0.44
C GLU A 128 7.80 -5.10 0.19
N TRP A 129 7.65 -5.19 1.51
CA TRP A 129 7.64 -6.47 2.20
C TRP A 129 6.49 -7.34 1.70
N LEU A 130 5.30 -6.75 1.54
CA LEU A 130 4.15 -7.47 0.98
C LEU A 130 4.39 -7.97 -0.42
N ILE A 131 4.96 -7.11 -1.27
CA ILE A 131 5.24 -7.47 -2.65
C ILE A 131 6.21 -8.66 -2.72
N ARG A 132 7.22 -8.67 -1.87
CA ARG A 132 8.24 -9.73 -1.88
C ARG A 132 7.77 -11.02 -1.23
N THR A 133 6.86 -10.96 -0.27
CA THR A 133 6.41 -12.15 0.45
C THR A 133 5.22 -12.83 -0.20
N ASP A 134 4.47 -12.09 -1.03
CA ASP A 134 3.25 -12.62 -1.67
C ASP A 134 2.29 -13.25 -0.66
N LEU A 135 2.24 -12.69 0.54
CA LEU A 135 1.38 -13.23 1.60
C LEU A 135 -0.07 -12.79 1.45
N ARG A 136 -0.95 -13.70 1.81
CA ARG A 136 -2.39 -13.43 1.87
C ARG A 136 -2.84 -13.44 3.31
N ALA A 137 -3.82 -12.59 3.63
CA ALA A 137 -4.48 -12.71 4.91
C ALA A 137 -5.41 -13.93 4.88
N ALA A 138 -5.60 -14.56 6.03
CA ALA A 138 -6.45 -15.74 6.11
C ALA A 138 -7.92 -15.43 5.81
N ILE A 139 -8.32 -14.17 5.96
CA ILE A 139 -9.73 -13.77 5.88
C ILE A 139 -10.15 -13.26 4.51
N ASP A 140 -9.23 -13.10 3.57
CA ASP A 140 -9.59 -12.62 2.24
C ASP A 140 -8.72 -13.27 1.17
N ASN A 141 -9.01 -12.90 -0.08
CA ASN A 141 -8.30 -13.43 -1.24
C ASN A 141 -7.47 -12.38 -1.95
N LEU A 142 -7.01 -11.36 -1.23
CA LEU A 142 -6.26 -10.27 -1.84
C LEU A 142 -4.76 -10.48 -1.71
N ILE A 143 -4.05 -10.13 -2.77
CA ILE A 143 -2.60 -10.12 -2.80
C ILE A 143 -2.13 -8.79 -3.39
N VAL A 144 -0.86 -8.49 -3.21
CA VAL A 144 -0.25 -7.29 -3.80
C VAL A 144 0.94 -7.72 -4.64
N GLU A 145 0.96 -7.27 -5.90
CA GLU A 145 2.09 -7.51 -6.80
C GLU A 145 2.69 -6.17 -7.22
N ARG A 146 3.92 -6.19 -7.68
CA ARG A 146 4.60 -4.97 -8.08
C ARG A 146 3.90 -4.30 -9.26
N ALA A 147 3.75 -2.98 -9.19
CA ALA A 147 3.19 -2.22 -10.29
C ALA A 147 4.21 -2.15 -11.43
N ARG A 148 3.74 -2.38 -12.66
CA ARG A 148 4.61 -2.41 -13.84
C ARG A 148 4.54 -1.10 -14.62
N GLU A 149 4.86 -0.02 -13.98
CA GLU A 149 4.91 1.27 -14.66
C GLU A 149 6.33 1.78 -14.61
N GLU A 150 6.95 1.90 -15.76
CA GLU A 150 8.35 2.28 -15.86
C GLU A 150 8.68 3.57 -15.11
N THR A 151 7.83 4.57 -15.24
CA THR A 151 8.08 5.85 -14.58
C THR A 151 8.07 5.71 -13.07
N VAL A 152 7.11 4.95 -12.55
CA VAL A 152 6.99 4.72 -11.11
C VAL A 152 8.15 3.86 -10.64
N SER A 153 8.46 2.81 -11.38
CA SER A 153 9.56 1.92 -11.05
C SER A 153 10.89 2.64 -10.94
N LYS A 154 11.16 3.53 -11.89
CA LYS A 154 12.39 4.33 -11.86
C LYS A 154 12.46 5.19 -10.62
N LYS A 155 11.36 5.84 -10.27
CA LYS A 155 11.33 6.67 -9.07
C LYS A 155 11.56 5.85 -7.81
N VAL A 156 10.93 4.68 -7.75
CA VAL A 156 11.08 3.77 -6.62
C VAL A 156 12.53 3.32 -6.49
N GLU A 157 13.12 2.90 -7.58
CA GLU A 157 14.51 2.45 -7.58
C GLU A 157 15.45 3.56 -7.14
N ASN A 158 15.31 4.73 -7.71
CA ASN A 158 16.18 5.86 -7.38
C ASN A 158 16.03 6.27 -5.92
N ALA A 159 14.82 6.37 -5.45
CA ALA A 159 14.56 6.75 -4.06
C ALA A 159 15.08 5.70 -3.10
N ARG A 160 14.89 4.43 -3.44
CA ARG A 160 15.35 3.33 -2.61
C ARG A 160 16.87 3.29 -2.53
N GLU A 161 17.53 3.44 -3.67
CA GLU A 161 18.99 3.48 -3.72
C GLU A 161 19.54 4.63 -2.88
N LEU A 162 18.94 5.79 -3.01
CA LEU A 162 19.37 6.95 -2.24
C LEU A 162 19.18 6.71 -0.75
N LYS A 163 18.03 6.17 -0.37
CA LYS A 163 17.74 5.88 1.02
C LYS A 163 18.69 4.83 1.58
N ALA A 164 18.90 3.76 0.85
CA ALA A 164 19.83 2.71 1.26
C ALA A 164 21.25 3.23 1.35
N CYS A 165 21.64 4.09 0.42
CA CYS A 165 22.93 4.73 0.42
C CYS A 165 23.16 5.58 1.68
N ILE A 166 22.16 6.36 2.05
CA ILE A 166 22.22 7.19 3.25
C ILE A 166 22.35 6.32 4.50
N GLU A 167 21.55 5.27 4.58
CA GLU A 167 21.53 4.39 5.74
C GLU A 167 22.82 3.56 5.88
N LYS A 168 23.36 3.11 4.76
CA LYS A 168 24.54 2.25 4.76
C LYS A 168 25.85 2.99 4.55
N GLY A 169 25.80 4.25 4.17
CA GLY A 169 26.98 5.01 3.78
C GLY A 169 27.56 4.54 2.45
N GLN A 170 26.76 3.86 1.63
CA GLN A 170 27.15 3.35 0.33
C GLN A 170 26.17 3.82 -0.72
N TYR A 171 26.65 3.92 -1.94
CA TYR A 171 25.78 4.32 -3.02
C TYR A 171 26.04 3.48 -4.27
N GLY A 172 24.94 3.04 -4.89
CA GLY A 172 25.04 2.32 -6.14
C GLY A 172 25.39 0.84 -5.99
N ASP A 173 25.17 0.28 -4.84
CA ASP A 173 25.46 -1.10 -4.55
C ASP A 173 24.32 -2.05 -4.90
N GLU A 174 23.36 -1.57 -5.55
CA GLU A 174 22.20 -2.39 -5.92
C GLU A 174 22.42 -3.19 -7.17
#